data_75bf0a9fcca22084db1ffb15b6f32168
#
_entry.id   75bf0a9fcca22084db1ffb15b6f32168
#
_cell.length_a   1.000
_cell.length_b   1.000
_cell.length_c   1.000
_cell.angle_alpha   90.00
_cell.angle_beta   90.00
_cell.angle_gamma   90.00
#
_symmetry.space_group_name_H-M   'P 1'
#
loop_
_entity.id
_entity.type
_entity.pdbx_description
1 polymer ?
#
loop_
_entity_poly.entity_id
_entity_poly.type
_entity_poly.pdbx_seq_one_letter_code
_entity_poly.pdbx_strand_id
1 'polypeptide(L)'
;MIARRLGLSVLMIERGRHPRFAIGESSTPLANLWLEILADRYDLPRLRPLSQWGTWQATHPHIGCGLKRGFSYFHHSPGKPWEACNERSDQLLVAASPNDFVADTHWYRPDFDAFLVEEAIRLGVEYHDETTLTACDIEADGIQMAGTRHGKAFQARAGFLVDASGPRGYLHQALGLPEAQFEDFPQTRALFSHFTGVGCWADDNRVFSDAPFPPDDAALHHTFEG
;
A
#
# COMPACT_ATOMS: atom_id res chain seq x y z
N MET A 1 16.19 0.97 1.31
CA MET A 1 16.84 -0.20 0.69
C MET A 1 17.67 0.18 -0.54
N ILE A 2 17.11 0.69 -1.62
CA ILE A 2 17.83 1.05 -2.88
C ILE A 2 19.00 1.98 -2.63
N ALA A 3 18.81 3.08 -1.90
CA ALA A 3 19.90 4.01 -1.57
C ALA A 3 21.06 3.33 -0.83
N ARG A 4 20.80 2.36 0.04
CA ARG A 4 21.84 1.55 0.68
C ARG A 4 22.57 0.66 -0.31
N ARG A 5 21.88 0.06 -1.27
CA ARG A 5 22.51 -0.72 -2.36
C ARG A 5 23.40 0.14 -3.25
N LEU A 6 23.09 1.43 -3.35
CA LEU A 6 23.91 2.43 -4.06
C LEU A 6 25.06 3.01 -3.20
N GLY A 7 25.29 2.48 -1.99
CA GLY A 7 26.40 2.87 -1.13
C GLY A 7 26.14 4.10 -0.26
N LEU A 8 24.92 4.64 -0.25
CA LEU A 8 24.57 5.80 0.58
C LEU A 8 24.28 5.40 2.03
N SER A 9 24.63 6.25 2.99
CA SER A 9 24.10 6.15 4.35
C SER A 9 22.64 6.60 4.35
N VAL A 10 21.78 5.86 5.06
CA VAL A 10 20.33 6.12 5.10
C VAL A 10 19.84 6.07 6.53
N LEU A 11 19.21 7.16 6.96
CA LEU A 11 18.39 7.22 8.15
C LEU A 11 16.91 7.26 7.74
N MET A 12 16.13 6.36 8.27
CA MET A 12 14.67 6.32 8.10
C MET A 12 14.02 6.65 9.44
N ILE A 13 13.15 7.65 9.43
CA ILE A 13 12.46 8.17 10.61
C ILE A 13 10.96 7.87 10.47
N GLU A 14 10.35 7.33 11.52
CA GLU A 14 8.92 7.08 11.62
C GLU A 14 8.38 7.66 12.94
N ARG A 15 7.29 8.42 12.86
CA ARG A 15 6.64 8.99 14.05
C ARG A 15 5.98 7.93 14.93
N GLY A 16 5.41 6.91 14.29
CA GLY A 16 4.83 5.76 14.98
C GLY A 16 5.82 4.61 15.13
N ARG A 17 5.27 3.43 15.22
CA ARG A 17 6.02 2.18 15.32
C ARG A 17 5.38 1.11 14.43
N HIS A 18 6.19 0.30 13.75
CA HIS A 18 5.70 -0.87 13.02
C HIS A 18 5.61 -2.10 13.95
N PRO A 19 4.66 -3.01 13.69
CA PRO A 19 3.62 -2.95 12.66
C PRO A 19 2.54 -1.89 12.95
N ARG A 20 2.02 -1.25 11.90
CA ARG A 20 0.92 -0.29 12.00
C ARG A 20 0.00 -0.37 10.77
N PHE A 21 -1.26 -0.03 10.96
CA PHE A 21 -2.21 0.06 9.86
C PHE A 21 -1.93 1.28 8.98
N ALA A 22 -2.05 1.08 7.67
CA ALA A 22 -2.03 2.12 6.67
C ALA A 22 -3.02 1.78 5.56
N ILE A 23 -3.61 2.78 4.92
CA ILE A 23 -4.46 2.60 3.74
C ILE A 23 -3.60 2.37 2.49
N GLY A 24 -4.17 1.74 1.46
CA GLY A 24 -3.50 1.43 0.21
C GLY A 24 -2.99 0.00 0.18
N GLU A 25 -3.91 -0.96 0.09
CA GLU A 25 -3.64 -2.40 0.21
C GLU A 25 -3.70 -3.11 -1.15
N SER A 26 -4.46 -2.58 -2.10
CA SER A 26 -4.69 -3.24 -3.39
C SER A 26 -3.56 -2.94 -4.38
N SER A 27 -2.76 -3.94 -4.72
CA SER A 27 -1.74 -3.81 -5.76
C SER A 27 -2.34 -3.82 -7.17
N THR A 28 -1.51 -3.53 -8.16
CA THR A 28 -1.86 -3.56 -9.58
C THR A 28 -0.77 -4.28 -10.36
N PRO A 29 -1.04 -4.78 -11.58
CA PRO A 29 -0.01 -5.40 -12.42
C PRO A 29 1.22 -4.50 -12.61
N LEU A 30 1.03 -3.18 -12.70
CA LEU A 30 2.13 -2.24 -12.82
C LEU A 30 2.97 -2.14 -11.53
N ALA A 31 2.33 -2.15 -10.36
CA ALA A 31 3.04 -2.14 -9.08
C ALA A 31 3.89 -3.42 -8.92
N ASN A 32 3.34 -4.56 -9.30
CA ASN A 32 4.03 -5.85 -9.26
C ASN A 32 5.23 -5.88 -10.21
N LEU A 33 5.07 -5.39 -11.44
CA LEU A 33 6.16 -5.25 -12.39
C LEU A 33 7.29 -4.36 -11.83
N TRP A 34 6.95 -3.25 -11.17
CA TRP A 34 7.96 -2.40 -10.54
C TRP A 34 8.65 -3.07 -9.36
N LEU A 35 7.95 -3.87 -8.57
CA LEU A 35 8.60 -4.66 -7.50
C LEU A 35 9.64 -5.61 -8.10
N GLU A 36 9.33 -6.31 -9.18
CA GLU A 36 10.28 -7.20 -9.87
C GLU A 36 11.48 -6.44 -10.42
N ILE A 37 11.23 -5.39 -11.20
CA ILE A 37 12.29 -4.58 -11.81
C ILE A 37 13.24 -4.00 -10.75
N LEU A 38 12.69 -3.46 -9.68
CA LEU A 38 13.50 -2.87 -8.60
C LEU A 38 14.24 -3.94 -7.79
N ALA A 39 13.61 -5.09 -7.56
CA ALA A 39 14.24 -6.20 -6.87
C ALA A 39 15.44 -6.74 -7.66
N ASP A 40 15.27 -6.96 -8.95
CA ASP A 40 16.33 -7.48 -9.82
C ASP A 40 17.43 -6.42 -10.04
N ARG A 41 17.07 -5.17 -10.29
CA ARG A 41 18.03 -4.09 -10.58
C ARG A 41 18.93 -3.74 -9.40
N TYR A 42 18.42 -3.83 -8.18
CA TYR A 42 19.14 -3.41 -6.98
C TYR A 42 19.50 -4.57 -6.05
N ASP A 43 19.46 -5.81 -6.55
CA ASP A 43 19.78 -7.02 -5.79
C ASP A 43 19.03 -7.08 -4.46
N LEU A 44 17.70 -7.08 -4.55
CA LEU A 44 16.77 -7.19 -3.41
C LEU A 44 15.95 -8.49 -3.50
N PRO A 45 16.61 -9.67 -3.44
CA PRO A 45 15.97 -10.95 -3.80
C PRO A 45 14.79 -11.33 -2.90
N ARG A 46 14.73 -10.81 -1.69
CA ARG A 46 13.60 -11.08 -0.77
C ARG A 46 12.34 -10.28 -1.09
N LEU A 47 12.46 -9.21 -1.89
CA LEU A 47 11.31 -8.43 -2.34
C LEU A 47 10.66 -9.03 -3.58
N ARG A 48 11.44 -9.65 -4.44
CA ARG A 48 10.95 -10.18 -5.72
C ARG A 48 9.73 -11.10 -5.59
N PRO A 49 9.70 -12.05 -4.63
CA PRO A 49 8.54 -12.94 -4.46
C PRO A 49 7.24 -12.22 -4.08
N LEU A 50 7.31 -10.98 -3.58
CA LEU A 50 6.13 -10.20 -3.19
C LEU A 50 5.38 -9.59 -4.39
N SER A 51 5.89 -9.77 -5.60
CA SER A 51 5.25 -9.28 -6.83
C SER A 51 4.07 -10.11 -7.30
N GLN A 52 3.96 -11.38 -6.87
CA GLN A 52 2.92 -12.31 -7.30
C GLN A 52 2.42 -13.14 -6.13
N TRP A 53 1.10 -13.40 -6.09
CA TRP A 53 0.50 -14.15 -5.01
C TRP A 53 1.13 -15.54 -4.82
N GLY A 54 1.33 -16.30 -5.87
CA GLY A 54 1.89 -17.66 -5.78
C GLY A 54 3.32 -17.70 -5.22
N THR A 55 4.19 -16.80 -5.69
CA THR A 55 5.56 -16.70 -5.16
C THR A 55 5.60 -16.17 -3.74
N TRP A 56 4.68 -15.26 -3.40
CA TRP A 56 4.52 -14.75 -2.04
C TRP A 56 4.14 -15.87 -1.07
N GLN A 57 3.09 -16.64 -1.39
CA GLN A 57 2.65 -17.76 -0.56
C GLN A 57 3.74 -18.83 -0.38
N ALA A 58 4.52 -19.09 -1.44
CA ALA A 58 5.60 -20.08 -1.37
C ALA A 58 6.80 -19.64 -0.52
N THR A 59 7.08 -18.34 -0.44
CA THR A 59 8.31 -17.82 0.19
C THR A 59 8.08 -17.07 1.50
N HIS A 60 6.96 -16.37 1.61
CA HIS A 60 6.62 -15.50 2.74
C HIS A 60 5.18 -15.72 3.24
N PRO A 61 4.74 -16.96 3.50
CA PRO A 61 3.35 -17.25 3.90
C PRO A 61 2.94 -16.61 5.24
N HIS A 62 3.90 -16.15 6.02
CA HIS A 62 3.68 -15.47 7.30
C HIS A 62 3.39 -13.97 7.16
N ILE A 63 3.58 -13.40 5.97
CA ILE A 63 3.23 -12.01 5.68
C ILE A 63 1.83 -12.02 5.07
N GLY A 64 0.86 -11.41 5.74
CA GLY A 64 -0.53 -11.42 5.32
C GLY A 64 -0.72 -10.78 3.94
N CYS A 65 -1.33 -11.54 3.02
CA CYS A 65 -1.77 -11.00 1.74
C CYS A 65 -3.00 -11.74 1.22
N GLY A 66 -3.87 -11.03 0.52
CA GLY A 66 -5.03 -11.58 -0.16
C GLY A 66 -4.76 -11.79 -1.65
N LEU A 67 -5.44 -12.78 -2.24
CA LEU A 67 -5.43 -13.05 -3.67
C LEU A 67 -6.19 -11.93 -4.41
N LYS A 68 -5.63 -11.45 -5.51
CA LYS A 68 -6.30 -10.47 -6.37
C LYS A 68 -6.18 -10.85 -7.84
N ARG A 69 -7.25 -11.48 -8.36
CA ARG A 69 -7.37 -11.89 -9.77
C ARG A 69 -7.74 -10.74 -10.72
N GLY A 70 -8.30 -9.67 -10.16
CA GLY A 70 -8.79 -8.54 -10.96
C GLY A 70 -9.65 -7.57 -10.18
N PHE A 71 -10.70 -7.10 -10.81
CA PHE A 71 -11.69 -6.18 -10.24
C PHE A 71 -13.08 -6.68 -10.49
N SER A 72 -13.95 -6.61 -9.49
CA SER A 72 -15.37 -6.91 -9.60
C SER A 72 -16.18 -5.67 -9.21
N TYR A 73 -17.14 -5.31 -10.03
CA TYR A 73 -18.01 -4.16 -9.80
C TYR A 73 -19.47 -4.61 -9.80
N PHE A 74 -20.22 -4.13 -8.82
CA PHE A 74 -21.66 -4.37 -8.67
C PHE A 74 -22.36 -3.03 -8.49
N HIS A 75 -23.30 -2.74 -9.39
CA HIS A 75 -24.13 -1.56 -9.32
C HIS A 75 -25.39 -1.85 -8.51
N HIS A 76 -25.74 -0.97 -7.58
CA HIS A 76 -26.91 -1.08 -6.73
C HIS A 76 -27.86 0.09 -6.96
N SER A 77 -29.13 -0.23 -7.21
CA SER A 77 -30.19 0.75 -7.26
C SER A 77 -30.77 1.01 -5.85
N PRO A 78 -30.96 2.24 -5.42
CA PRO A 78 -31.50 2.57 -4.10
C PRO A 78 -32.85 1.88 -3.85
N GLY A 79 -33.02 1.30 -2.67
CA GLY A 79 -34.25 0.65 -2.24
C GLY A 79 -34.60 -0.68 -2.92
N LYS A 80 -33.69 -1.23 -3.74
CA LYS A 80 -33.85 -2.55 -4.35
C LYS A 80 -32.76 -3.49 -3.85
N PRO A 81 -33.09 -4.76 -3.54
CA PRO A 81 -32.07 -5.78 -3.34
C PRO A 81 -31.30 -5.97 -4.65
N TRP A 82 -29.99 -6.21 -4.53
CA TRP A 82 -29.22 -6.62 -5.70
C TRP A 82 -29.57 -8.05 -6.09
N GLU A 83 -29.86 -8.26 -7.37
CA GLU A 83 -30.17 -9.57 -7.94
C GLU A 83 -29.31 -9.77 -9.19
N ALA A 84 -28.71 -10.96 -9.31
CA ALA A 84 -27.99 -11.33 -10.52
C ALA A 84 -28.97 -11.42 -11.69
N CYS A 85 -28.80 -10.57 -12.70
CA CYS A 85 -29.60 -10.63 -13.91
C CYS A 85 -28.88 -11.41 -15.01
N ASN A 86 -29.64 -12.07 -15.88
CA ASN A 86 -29.08 -12.86 -16.98
C ASN A 86 -28.25 -12.02 -17.97
N GLU A 87 -28.58 -10.75 -18.10
CA GLU A 87 -27.90 -9.81 -18.98
C GLU A 87 -26.64 -9.20 -18.35
N ARG A 88 -26.42 -9.39 -17.05
CA ARG A 88 -25.29 -8.87 -16.30
C ARG A 88 -25.09 -7.35 -16.44
N SER A 89 -26.18 -6.60 -16.61
CA SER A 89 -26.14 -5.15 -16.81
C SER A 89 -25.58 -4.40 -15.60
N ASP A 90 -25.74 -4.97 -14.40
CA ASP A 90 -25.40 -4.33 -13.13
C ASP A 90 -24.08 -4.88 -12.53
N GLN A 91 -23.25 -5.49 -13.37
CA GLN A 91 -21.97 -6.07 -12.95
C GLN A 91 -20.92 -6.02 -14.03
N LEU A 92 -19.68 -5.87 -13.60
CA LEU A 92 -18.51 -5.93 -14.47
C LEU A 92 -17.40 -6.69 -13.74
N LEU A 93 -16.86 -7.71 -14.42
CA LEU A 93 -15.68 -8.44 -13.98
C LEU A 93 -14.53 -8.12 -14.92
N VAL A 94 -13.43 -7.61 -14.38
CA VAL A 94 -12.20 -7.30 -15.12
C VAL A 94 -11.10 -8.24 -14.64
N ALA A 95 -10.75 -9.24 -15.47
CA ALA A 95 -9.66 -10.14 -15.18
C ALA A 95 -8.32 -9.45 -15.45
N ALA A 96 -7.43 -9.42 -14.46
CA ALA A 96 -6.08 -8.87 -14.56
C ALA A 96 -5.00 -9.96 -14.65
N SER A 97 -5.31 -11.18 -14.16
CA SER A 97 -4.37 -12.29 -14.09
C SER A 97 -4.98 -13.58 -14.64
N PRO A 98 -4.22 -14.39 -15.39
CA PRO A 98 -4.75 -15.64 -16.00
C PRO A 98 -4.96 -16.77 -14.99
N ASN A 99 -4.27 -16.77 -13.88
CA ASN A 99 -4.38 -17.76 -12.81
C ASN A 99 -3.90 -17.18 -11.47
N ASP A 100 -4.13 -17.92 -10.39
CA ASP A 100 -3.80 -17.48 -9.02
C ASP A 100 -2.31 -17.29 -8.80
N PHE A 101 -1.47 -18.16 -9.40
CA PHE A 101 -0.04 -18.12 -9.15
C PHE A 101 0.59 -16.78 -9.53
N VAL A 102 0.21 -16.22 -10.69
CA VAL A 102 0.70 -14.92 -11.18
C VAL A 102 -0.23 -13.76 -10.85
N ALA A 103 -1.19 -13.98 -9.98
CA ALA A 103 -2.15 -12.95 -9.59
C ALA A 103 -1.50 -11.82 -8.79
N ASP A 104 -2.14 -10.66 -8.88
CA ASP A 104 -1.87 -9.53 -8.00
C ASP A 104 -2.25 -9.87 -6.54
N THR A 105 -1.96 -8.95 -5.65
CA THR A 105 -2.13 -9.15 -4.21
C THR A 105 -2.85 -7.97 -3.54
N HIS A 106 -3.58 -8.28 -2.47
CA HIS A 106 -3.98 -7.31 -1.47
C HIS A 106 -2.98 -7.38 -0.31
N TRP A 107 -2.31 -6.30 -0.01
CA TRP A 107 -1.29 -6.25 1.04
C TRP A 107 -1.93 -6.02 2.41
N TYR A 108 -1.74 -6.93 3.33
CA TYR A 108 -2.00 -6.62 4.72
C TYR A 108 -0.88 -5.73 5.24
N ARG A 109 -1.10 -4.43 5.18
CA ARG A 109 -0.07 -3.39 5.37
C ARG A 109 0.70 -3.48 6.69
N PRO A 110 0.09 -3.87 7.83
CA PRO A 110 0.85 -4.06 9.05
C PRO A 110 2.02 -5.03 8.89
N ASP A 111 1.79 -6.18 8.28
CA ASP A 111 2.83 -7.20 8.08
C ASP A 111 3.77 -6.81 6.93
N PHE A 112 3.22 -6.35 5.81
CA PHE A 112 3.99 -5.97 4.64
C PHE A 112 4.95 -4.80 4.93
N ASP A 113 4.46 -3.73 5.55
CA ASP A 113 5.28 -2.57 5.89
C ASP A 113 6.34 -2.93 6.94
N ALA A 114 6.00 -3.75 7.95
CA ALA A 114 6.96 -4.24 8.95
C ALA A 114 8.07 -5.05 8.29
N PHE A 115 7.74 -5.96 7.38
CA PHE A 115 8.73 -6.72 6.62
C PHE A 115 9.67 -5.82 5.81
N LEU A 116 9.14 -4.78 5.14
CA LEU A 116 9.96 -3.83 4.39
C LEU A 116 10.91 -3.05 5.30
N VAL A 117 10.48 -2.69 6.50
CA VAL A 117 11.32 -2.04 7.52
C VAL A 117 12.43 -2.99 7.99
N GLU A 118 12.11 -4.24 8.30
CA GLU A 118 13.09 -5.26 8.70
C GLU A 118 14.15 -5.48 7.60
N GLU A 119 13.73 -5.57 6.34
CA GLU A 119 14.63 -5.69 5.20
C GLU A 119 15.52 -4.44 5.03
N ALA A 120 14.98 -3.25 5.26
CA ALA A 120 15.76 -2.03 5.23
C ALA A 120 16.85 -2.03 6.32
N ILE A 121 16.50 -2.41 7.54
CA ILE A 121 17.43 -2.54 8.67
C ILE A 121 18.50 -3.59 8.35
N ARG A 122 18.11 -4.75 7.83
CA ARG A 122 19.04 -5.83 7.43
C ARG A 122 20.07 -5.36 6.40
N LEU A 123 19.70 -4.42 5.54
CA LEU A 123 20.57 -3.80 4.54
C LEU A 123 21.38 -2.61 5.10
N GLY A 124 21.28 -2.33 6.40
CA GLY A 124 22.04 -1.29 7.06
C GLY A 124 21.42 0.09 7.01
N VAL A 125 20.09 0.20 6.78
CA VAL A 125 19.36 1.44 7.04
C VAL A 125 19.25 1.62 8.55
N GLU A 126 19.62 2.79 9.05
CA GLU A 126 19.35 3.19 10.41
C GLU A 126 17.86 3.55 10.54
N TYR A 127 17.13 2.86 11.40
CA TYR A 127 15.69 3.08 11.59
C TYR A 127 15.39 3.65 12.96
N HIS A 128 14.74 4.81 12.98
CA HIS A 128 14.30 5.50 14.20
C HIS A 128 12.78 5.60 14.21
N ASP A 129 12.15 4.70 14.94
CA ASP A 129 10.72 4.77 15.29
C ASP A 129 10.47 5.79 16.42
N GLU A 130 9.19 6.05 16.70
CA GLU A 130 8.72 6.96 17.75
C GLU A 130 9.49 8.29 17.77
N THR A 131 9.84 8.76 16.56
CA THR A 131 10.63 9.97 16.33
C THR A 131 9.79 11.02 15.63
N THR A 132 9.53 12.11 16.30
CA THR A 132 8.78 13.26 15.78
C THR A 132 9.71 14.39 15.45
N LEU A 133 9.77 14.80 14.20
CA LEU A 133 10.51 16.01 13.76
C LEU A 133 9.67 17.25 14.02
N THR A 134 10.33 18.30 14.52
CA THR A 134 9.71 19.59 14.84
C THR A 134 10.37 20.77 14.14
N ALA A 135 11.58 20.58 13.62
CA ALA A 135 12.31 21.61 12.88
C ALA A 135 13.10 21.00 11.72
N CYS A 136 13.20 21.78 10.63
CA CYS A 136 13.95 21.44 9.44
C CYS A 136 14.58 22.73 8.86
N ASP A 137 15.89 22.80 8.88
CA ASP A 137 16.65 23.92 8.35
C ASP A 137 17.43 23.43 7.13
N ILE A 138 17.19 24.08 5.98
CA ILE A 138 17.87 23.77 4.72
C ILE A 138 19.03 24.75 4.59
N GLU A 139 20.24 24.23 4.62
CA GLU A 139 21.48 25.00 4.52
C GLU A 139 22.18 24.71 3.18
N ALA A 140 23.19 25.51 2.85
CA ALA A 140 23.93 25.34 1.59
C ALA A 140 24.66 23.98 1.50
N ASP A 141 25.02 23.40 2.63
CA ASP A 141 25.82 22.17 2.74
C ASP A 141 25.04 20.99 3.35
N GLY A 142 23.70 21.08 3.49
CA GLY A 142 22.86 20.00 3.98
C GLY A 142 21.57 20.45 4.64
N ILE A 143 20.91 19.48 5.24
CA ILE A 143 19.62 19.65 5.89
C ILE A 143 19.78 19.24 7.35
N GLN A 144 19.49 20.17 8.26
CA GLN A 144 19.46 19.88 9.68
C GLN A 144 18.02 19.62 10.12
N MET A 145 17.83 18.57 10.91
CA MET A 145 16.53 18.18 11.45
C MET A 145 16.62 18.07 12.96
N ALA A 146 15.63 18.59 13.65
CA ALA A 146 15.51 18.44 15.09
C ALA A 146 14.12 17.95 15.47
N GLY A 147 14.01 17.33 16.65
CA GLY A 147 12.76 16.78 17.15
C GLY A 147 12.94 16.02 18.45
N THR A 148 12.10 15.03 18.65
CA THR A 148 12.15 14.15 19.82
C THR A 148 12.09 12.69 19.42
N ARG A 149 12.83 11.84 20.11
CA ARG A 149 12.73 10.37 20.04
C ARG A 149 12.58 9.81 21.45
N HIS A 150 11.53 9.02 21.69
CA HIS A 150 11.21 8.49 23.04
C HIS A 150 11.25 9.58 24.13
N GLY A 151 10.74 10.77 23.81
CA GLY A 151 10.72 11.91 24.74
C GLY A 151 12.08 12.61 24.96
N LYS A 152 13.15 12.20 24.30
CA LYS A 152 14.49 12.85 24.36
C LYS A 152 14.73 13.69 23.11
N ALA A 153 15.55 14.72 23.25
CA ALA A 153 15.97 15.54 22.11
C ALA A 153 16.66 14.66 21.04
N PHE A 154 16.29 14.90 19.81
CA PHE A 154 16.81 14.23 18.62
C PHE A 154 17.32 15.27 17.64
N GLN A 155 18.44 15.00 17.00
CA GLN A 155 19.00 15.81 15.93
C GLN A 155 19.62 14.88 14.88
N ALA A 156 19.48 15.26 13.61
CA ALA A 156 20.12 14.58 12.50
C ALA A 156 20.50 15.57 11.40
N ARG A 157 21.50 15.22 10.60
CA ARG A 157 21.92 15.97 9.43
C ARG A 157 21.98 15.05 8.21
N ALA A 158 21.51 15.53 7.07
CA ALA A 158 21.53 14.80 5.82
C ALA A 158 21.87 15.72 4.64
N GLY A 159 22.45 15.18 3.59
CA GLY A 159 22.64 15.88 2.32
C GLY A 159 21.38 15.91 1.46
N PHE A 160 20.43 15.00 1.72
CA PHE A 160 19.18 14.89 0.99
C PHE A 160 18.07 14.34 1.90
N LEU A 161 16.88 14.88 1.78
CA LEU A 161 15.70 14.47 2.54
C LEU A 161 14.57 14.07 1.59
N VAL A 162 13.96 12.93 1.86
CA VAL A 162 12.74 12.46 1.19
C VAL A 162 11.60 12.50 2.20
N ASP A 163 10.58 13.30 1.92
CA ASP A 163 9.36 13.31 2.73
C ASP A 163 8.38 12.24 2.22
N ALA A 164 8.20 11.20 3.01
CA ALA A 164 7.23 10.13 2.79
C ALA A 164 6.17 10.07 3.90
N SER A 165 5.95 11.18 4.61
CA SER A 165 5.04 11.25 5.76
C SER A 165 3.55 11.31 5.40
N GLY A 166 3.21 11.25 4.10
CA GLY A 166 1.85 11.17 3.60
C GLY A 166 1.19 12.53 3.32
N PRO A 167 -0.13 12.59 3.17
CA PRO A 167 -0.85 13.82 2.89
C PRO A 167 -0.58 14.90 3.94
N ARG A 168 -0.39 16.13 3.51
CA ARG A 168 0.04 17.26 4.37
C ARG A 168 1.32 16.96 5.12
N GLY A 169 2.28 16.38 4.38
CA GLY A 169 3.55 15.88 4.89
C GLY A 169 4.36 16.87 5.71
N TYR A 170 5.41 16.35 6.32
CA TYR A 170 6.26 17.13 7.21
C TYR A 170 6.88 18.37 6.54
N LEU A 171 7.47 18.17 5.35
CA LEU A 171 8.13 19.27 4.62
C LEU A 171 7.15 20.34 4.16
N HIS A 172 5.93 19.95 3.76
CA HIS A 172 4.90 20.91 3.39
C HIS A 172 4.64 21.92 4.52
N GLN A 173 4.52 21.41 5.76
CA GLN A 173 4.29 22.24 6.93
C GLN A 173 5.56 22.99 7.36
N ALA A 174 6.70 22.32 7.42
CA ALA A 174 7.98 22.90 7.88
C ALA A 174 8.46 24.04 6.98
N LEU A 175 8.20 23.96 5.67
CA LEU A 175 8.61 24.98 4.69
C LEU A 175 7.49 25.97 4.34
N GLY A 176 6.30 25.82 4.95
CA GLY A 176 5.16 26.69 4.65
C GLY A 176 4.74 26.67 3.18
N LEU A 177 4.83 25.50 2.52
CA LEU A 177 4.49 25.37 1.11
C LEU A 177 2.98 25.56 0.90
N PRO A 178 2.57 26.22 -0.21
CA PRO A 178 1.16 26.40 -0.50
C PRO A 178 0.49 25.05 -0.78
N GLU A 179 -0.72 24.87 -0.28
CA GLU A 179 -1.55 23.70 -0.59
C GLU A 179 -2.13 23.85 -2.00
N ALA A 180 -1.90 22.86 -2.87
CA ALA A 180 -2.49 22.85 -4.21
C ALA A 180 -4.00 22.58 -4.12
N GLN A 181 -4.78 23.39 -4.81
CA GLN A 181 -6.23 23.21 -4.97
C GLN A 181 -6.48 22.57 -6.33
N PHE A 182 -7.13 21.42 -6.34
CA PHE A 182 -7.49 20.70 -7.58
C PHE A 182 -8.99 20.86 -7.84
N GLU A 183 -9.41 22.06 -8.21
CA GLU A 183 -10.82 22.40 -8.38
C GLU A 183 -11.52 21.56 -9.47
N ASP A 184 -10.77 21.14 -10.49
CA ASP A 184 -11.27 20.33 -11.60
C ASP A 184 -11.34 18.82 -11.27
N PHE A 185 -10.89 18.39 -10.08
CA PHE A 185 -10.92 16.99 -9.69
C PHE A 185 -12.07 16.70 -8.72
N PRO A 186 -12.69 15.50 -8.82
CA PRO A 186 -13.73 15.09 -7.89
C PRO A 186 -13.22 15.12 -6.44
N GLN A 187 -13.97 15.73 -5.56
CA GLN A 187 -13.69 15.71 -4.13
C GLN A 187 -14.13 14.37 -3.57
N THR A 188 -13.20 13.52 -3.18
CA THR A 188 -13.47 12.20 -2.62
C THR A 188 -13.04 12.08 -1.18
N ARG A 189 -13.73 11.22 -0.43
CA ARG A 189 -13.36 10.84 0.94
C ARG A 189 -13.39 9.32 1.04
N ALA A 190 -12.47 8.75 1.81
CA ALA A 190 -12.45 7.33 2.09
C ALA A 190 -12.55 7.08 3.60
N LEU A 191 -13.36 6.11 3.97
CA LEU A 191 -13.37 5.49 5.28
C LEU A 191 -12.98 4.03 5.09
N PHE A 192 -12.07 3.52 5.90
CA PHE A 192 -11.64 2.13 5.81
C PHE A 192 -11.63 1.46 7.18
N SER A 193 -11.81 0.15 7.18
CA SER A 193 -11.69 -0.69 8.37
C SER A 193 -11.35 -2.12 7.96
N HIS A 194 -10.92 -2.93 8.92
CA HIS A 194 -10.70 -4.36 8.76
C HIS A 194 -11.73 -5.11 9.61
N PHE A 195 -12.23 -6.20 9.06
CA PHE A 195 -13.26 -7.02 9.70
C PHE A 195 -12.80 -8.48 9.77
N THR A 196 -13.27 -9.19 10.78
CA THR A 196 -13.11 -10.64 10.93
C THR A 196 -14.48 -11.31 10.91
N GLY A 197 -14.53 -12.60 10.52
CA GLY A 197 -15.79 -13.36 10.48
C GLY A 197 -16.72 -12.95 9.34
N VAL A 198 -16.18 -12.32 8.30
CA VAL A 198 -16.94 -11.98 7.08
C VAL A 198 -17.00 -13.22 6.20
N GLY A 199 -18.20 -13.56 5.70
CA GLY A 199 -18.39 -14.61 4.70
C GLY A 199 -18.01 -14.15 3.30
N CYS A 200 -17.77 -15.08 2.39
CA CYS A 200 -17.50 -14.79 1.00
C CYS A 200 -18.79 -14.41 0.25
N TRP A 201 -18.72 -13.42 -0.60
CA TRP A 201 -19.82 -13.04 -1.49
C TRP A 201 -20.16 -14.20 -2.44
N ALA A 202 -19.16 -14.93 -2.90
CA ALA A 202 -19.31 -16.08 -3.78
C ALA A 202 -20.05 -17.27 -3.15
N ASP A 203 -20.14 -17.34 -1.82
CA ASP A 203 -20.93 -18.37 -1.12
C ASP A 203 -22.45 -18.15 -1.27
N ASP A 204 -22.86 -16.97 -1.71
CA ASP A 204 -24.26 -16.70 -2.08
C ASP A 204 -24.52 -17.29 -3.47
N ASN A 205 -25.29 -18.38 -3.53
CA ASN A 205 -25.62 -19.12 -4.76
C ASN A 205 -26.27 -18.27 -5.88
N ARG A 206 -26.55 -16.99 -5.63
CA ARG A 206 -27.05 -16.03 -6.62
C ARG A 206 -25.94 -15.43 -7.47
N VAL A 207 -24.66 -15.71 -7.14
CA VAL A 207 -23.51 -15.08 -7.76
C VAL A 207 -22.72 -16.10 -8.57
N PHE A 208 -22.78 -15.99 -9.87
CA PHE A 208 -21.86 -16.51 -10.90
C PHE A 208 -21.38 -17.97 -10.85
N SER A 209 -22.01 -18.84 -11.63
CA SER A 209 -21.49 -20.18 -11.92
C SER A 209 -20.42 -20.22 -13.04
N ASP A 210 -20.24 -19.14 -13.82
CA ASP A 210 -19.42 -19.12 -15.03
C ASP A 210 -18.36 -18.00 -15.08
N ALA A 211 -18.10 -17.34 -13.95
CA ALA A 211 -17.02 -16.39 -13.83
C ALA A 211 -15.64 -17.09 -13.87
N PRO A 212 -14.60 -16.48 -14.46
CA PRO A 212 -13.26 -17.08 -14.55
C PRO A 212 -12.57 -17.23 -13.20
N PHE A 213 -13.09 -16.60 -12.15
CA PHE A 213 -12.65 -16.71 -10.74
C PHE A 213 -13.75 -16.21 -9.81
N PRO A 214 -13.75 -16.60 -8.53
CA PRO A 214 -14.69 -16.07 -7.53
C PRO A 214 -14.60 -14.55 -7.42
N PRO A 215 -15.72 -13.81 -7.31
CA PRO A 215 -15.70 -12.34 -7.19
C PRO A 215 -14.85 -11.83 -6.01
N ASP A 216 -14.80 -12.58 -4.93
CA ASP A 216 -14.02 -12.26 -3.73
C ASP A 216 -12.49 -12.32 -3.96
N ASP A 217 -12.05 -13.05 -4.98
CA ASP A 217 -10.65 -13.11 -5.40
C ASP A 217 -10.24 -11.88 -6.25
N ALA A 218 -10.94 -10.78 -6.10
CA ALA A 218 -10.73 -9.53 -6.81
C ALA A 218 -10.84 -8.33 -5.85
N ALA A 219 -10.48 -7.15 -6.34
CA ALA A 219 -10.90 -5.91 -5.67
C ALA A 219 -12.41 -5.73 -5.92
N LEU A 220 -13.18 -6.02 -4.90
CA LEU A 220 -14.65 -6.02 -4.95
C LEU A 220 -15.19 -4.61 -4.70
N HIS A 221 -15.99 -4.10 -5.65
CA HIS A 221 -16.57 -2.76 -5.58
C HIS A 221 -18.09 -2.83 -5.66
N HIS A 222 -18.74 -2.24 -4.69
CA HIS A 222 -20.18 -1.99 -4.70
C HIS A 222 -20.42 -0.50 -4.91
N THR A 223 -21.07 -0.14 -6.02
CA THR A 223 -21.38 1.25 -6.38
C THR A 223 -22.87 1.52 -6.18
N PHE A 224 -23.18 2.65 -5.59
CA PHE A 224 -24.53 3.11 -5.32
C PHE A 224 -24.75 4.44 -5.99
N GLU A 225 -25.93 4.64 -6.57
CA GLU A 225 -26.35 5.98 -7.00
C GLU A 225 -26.54 6.87 -5.77
N GLY A 226 -25.93 8.05 -5.78
CA GLY A 226 -26.01 9.05 -4.72
C GLY A 226 -26.45 10.41 -5.19
#